data_ea029e997bb61809118c9bb7811dd483
#
_entry.id   ea029e997bb61809118c9bb7811dd483
#
_cell.length_a   1.000
_cell.length_b   1.000
_cell.length_c   1.000
_cell.angle_alpha   90.00
_cell.angle_beta   90.00
_cell.angle_gamma   90.00
#
_symmetry.space_group_name_H-M   'P 1'
#
loop_
_entity.id
_entity.type
_entity.pdbx_description
1 polymer ?
#
loop_
_entity_poly.entity_id
_entity_poly.type
_entity_poly.pdbx_seq_one_letter_code
_entity_poly.pdbx_strand_id
1 'polypeptide(L)'
;GIGSLLLDGIGDTIRVSLTEPPEKEIPVAQALINYIEDKHQHTKVLDYTANPINPFTYSRFKTVSKLNIGSNHPAVVVADFSFKKEINYNSFKSIGYNYSTKLDKWHIGDLACDYVFVGNAEIDFEVPGTIGIIYSYNKWLSHQKGYPLISVSDYLENNTLSKKLNFLHLCLDDLSEQLIAKLKISVNTIIIISANHINTRAEQRRLFMELINNKINNPVIIHRHYHSLSKASLQMNGSIEIGSLLLDGLGDGLFISAEKCCSDAELNKIAFNILQGARIRISKTEYISCPSCGRTQFDLEKTTQKIREKTTHLKGLKIGIMGCIVNGPGEMADADYGYVGTGYNKVSLYKKQTLVKKNIDTKDALNELIQLIKDHDDWVDAP
;
A
#
# COMPACT_ATOMS: atom_id res chain seq x y z
N GLY A 1 -3.68 0.49 -11.77
CA GLY A 1 -3.57 0.01 -13.16
C GLY A 1 -4.00 1.08 -14.15
N ILE A 2 -5.31 1.40 -14.26
CA ILE A 2 -5.84 2.36 -15.26
C ILE A 2 -5.13 3.72 -15.15
N GLY A 3 -5.10 4.33 -13.97
CA GLY A 3 -4.49 5.64 -13.78
C GLY A 3 -2.99 5.68 -14.08
N SER A 4 -2.28 4.57 -13.86
CA SER A 4 -0.86 4.45 -14.21
C SER A 4 -0.64 4.56 -15.72
N LEU A 5 -1.44 3.82 -16.50
CA LEU A 5 -1.36 3.85 -17.96
C LEU A 5 -1.75 5.21 -18.53
N LEU A 6 -2.84 5.80 -18.02
CA LEU A 6 -3.28 7.12 -18.45
C LEU A 6 -2.23 8.21 -18.18
N LEU A 7 -1.54 8.17 -17.02
CA LEU A 7 -0.43 9.09 -16.72
C LEU A 7 0.78 8.90 -17.66
N ASP A 8 0.95 7.71 -18.23
CA ASP A 8 1.96 7.44 -19.26
C ASP A 8 1.49 7.80 -20.67
N GLY A 9 0.28 8.37 -20.82
CA GLY A 9 -0.31 8.73 -22.12
C GLY A 9 -0.83 7.52 -22.90
N ILE A 10 -1.13 6.42 -22.23
CA ILE A 10 -1.61 5.19 -22.84
C ILE A 10 -3.10 4.99 -22.53
N GLY A 11 -3.94 4.94 -23.56
CA GLY A 11 -5.37 4.66 -23.49
C GLY A 11 -6.25 5.85 -23.89
N ASP A 12 -7.09 5.63 -24.90
CA ASP A 12 -8.07 6.61 -25.40
C ASP A 12 -9.46 6.39 -24.80
N THR A 13 -9.69 5.21 -24.24
CA THR A 13 -10.91 4.83 -23.53
C THR A 13 -10.58 4.02 -22.29
N ILE A 14 -11.44 4.12 -21.27
CA ILE A 14 -11.30 3.32 -20.05
C ILE A 14 -12.57 2.52 -19.80
N ARG A 15 -12.42 1.38 -19.16
CA ARG A 15 -13.51 0.60 -18.61
C ARG A 15 -13.26 0.37 -17.12
N VAL A 16 -14.24 0.74 -16.32
CA VAL A 16 -14.31 0.41 -14.90
C VAL A 16 -15.38 -0.65 -14.73
N SER A 17 -15.10 -1.71 -13.98
CA SER A 17 -16.07 -2.72 -13.61
C SER A 17 -15.94 -3.02 -12.13
N LEU A 18 -17.03 -2.86 -11.39
CA LEU A 18 -17.11 -3.07 -9.94
C LEU A 18 -18.08 -4.21 -9.63
N THR A 19 -18.01 -4.75 -8.43
CA THR A 19 -19.02 -5.72 -7.93
C THR A 19 -20.32 -5.01 -7.50
N GLU A 20 -20.27 -3.69 -7.39
CA GLU A 20 -21.38 -2.79 -7.04
C GLU A 20 -22.32 -2.53 -8.24
N PRO A 21 -23.49 -1.88 -8.02
CA PRO A 21 -24.37 -1.48 -9.10
C PRO A 21 -23.68 -0.65 -10.18
N PRO A 22 -23.98 -0.87 -11.48
CA PRO A 22 -23.27 -0.24 -12.60
C PRO A 22 -23.22 1.29 -12.59
N GLU A 23 -24.26 1.94 -12.03
CA GLU A 23 -24.32 3.40 -11.89
C GLU A 23 -23.20 3.96 -11.02
N LYS A 24 -22.58 3.16 -10.16
CA LYS A 24 -21.42 3.57 -9.33
C LYS A 24 -20.09 3.52 -10.07
N GLU A 25 -20.04 2.87 -11.22
CA GLU A 25 -18.83 2.79 -12.06
C GLU A 25 -18.52 4.14 -12.73
N ILE A 26 -19.57 4.87 -13.15
CA ILE A 26 -19.44 6.15 -13.86
C ILE A 26 -18.70 7.21 -13.04
N PRO A 27 -19.05 7.47 -11.76
CA PRO A 27 -18.33 8.44 -10.94
C PRO A 27 -16.85 8.08 -10.74
N VAL A 28 -16.53 6.78 -10.64
CA VAL A 28 -15.15 6.32 -10.48
C VAL A 28 -14.35 6.55 -11.77
N ALA A 29 -14.94 6.21 -12.93
CA ALA A 29 -14.32 6.45 -14.23
C ALA A 29 -14.09 7.96 -14.46
N GLN A 30 -15.10 8.79 -14.18
CA GLN A 30 -14.99 10.25 -14.31
C GLN A 30 -13.93 10.84 -13.38
N ALA A 31 -13.85 10.37 -12.12
CA ALA A 31 -12.83 10.82 -11.19
C ALA A 31 -11.41 10.50 -11.68
N LEU A 32 -11.19 9.34 -12.30
CA LEU A 32 -9.92 8.96 -12.92
C LEU A 32 -9.56 9.90 -14.06
N ILE A 33 -10.50 10.20 -14.94
CA ILE A 33 -10.28 11.10 -16.10
C ILE A 33 -9.95 12.51 -15.58
N ASN A 34 -10.77 13.08 -14.70
CA ASN A 34 -10.55 14.41 -14.14
C ASN A 34 -9.19 14.53 -13.46
N TYR A 35 -8.77 13.51 -12.70
CA TYR A 35 -7.45 13.48 -12.07
C TYR A 35 -6.32 13.59 -13.11
N ILE A 36 -6.45 12.91 -14.26
CA ILE A 36 -5.45 12.96 -15.32
C ILE A 36 -5.47 14.31 -16.03
N GLU A 37 -6.66 14.85 -16.35
CA GLU A 37 -6.79 16.16 -16.99
C GLU A 37 -6.18 17.29 -16.15
N ASP A 38 -6.37 17.26 -14.83
CA ASP A 38 -5.76 18.22 -13.90
C ASP A 38 -4.21 18.20 -13.93
N LYS A 39 -3.63 17.08 -14.42
CA LYS A 39 -2.17 16.91 -14.53
C LYS A 39 -1.59 17.28 -15.90
N HIS A 40 -2.40 17.60 -16.90
CA HIS A 40 -1.91 17.88 -18.26
C HIS A 40 -1.23 19.25 -18.42
N GLN A 41 -1.63 20.25 -17.62
CA GLN A 41 -1.07 21.62 -17.70
C GLN A 41 0.11 21.78 -16.73
N HIS A 42 1.28 21.32 -17.13
CA HIS A 42 2.49 21.44 -16.30
C HIS A 42 3.75 21.66 -17.14
N THR A 43 4.80 22.16 -16.50
CA THR A 43 6.13 22.20 -17.10
C THR A 43 6.64 20.78 -17.34
N LYS A 44 7.45 20.58 -18.37
CA LYS A 44 8.01 19.26 -18.68
C LYS A 44 8.96 18.82 -17.55
N VAL A 45 8.75 17.63 -17.01
CA VAL A 45 9.77 16.94 -16.23
C VAL A 45 10.87 16.49 -17.19
N LEU A 46 12.11 16.89 -16.93
CA LEU A 46 13.24 16.58 -17.82
C LEU A 46 13.46 15.08 -17.93
N ASP A 47 13.87 14.61 -19.11
CA ASP A 47 14.20 13.23 -19.35
C ASP A 47 15.44 12.78 -18.55
N TYR A 48 15.51 11.51 -18.22
CA TYR A 48 16.68 10.88 -17.58
C TYR A 48 17.64 10.32 -18.64
N THR A 49 18.90 10.19 -18.26
CA THR A 49 19.98 9.78 -19.18
C THR A 49 19.80 8.36 -19.72
N ALA A 50 19.34 7.43 -18.90
CA ALA A 50 19.08 6.05 -19.26
C ALA A 50 17.92 5.49 -18.47
N ASN A 51 17.11 4.61 -19.10
CA ASN A 51 16.06 3.86 -18.42
C ASN A 51 16.62 2.50 -17.97
N PRO A 52 16.90 2.30 -16.68
CA PRO A 52 17.40 1.03 -16.16
C PRO A 52 16.32 -0.03 -15.98
N ILE A 53 15.03 0.33 -16.15
CA ILE A 53 13.92 -0.59 -15.95
C ILE A 53 13.63 -1.34 -17.25
N ASN A 54 13.59 -2.68 -17.17
CA ASN A 54 13.12 -3.50 -18.28
C ASN A 54 11.58 -3.51 -18.29
N PRO A 55 10.90 -2.94 -19.31
CA PRO A 55 9.45 -2.85 -19.33
C PRO A 55 8.77 -4.21 -19.60
N PHE A 56 9.51 -5.23 -20.04
CA PHE A 56 8.97 -6.56 -20.40
C PHE A 56 9.10 -7.59 -19.28
N THR A 57 9.90 -7.28 -18.25
CA THR A 57 10.14 -8.22 -17.14
C THR A 57 10.11 -7.46 -15.82
N TYR A 58 9.10 -7.75 -15.01
CA TYR A 58 9.03 -7.16 -13.68
C TYR A 58 10.21 -7.60 -12.82
N SER A 59 10.91 -6.65 -12.25
CA SER A 59 11.90 -6.89 -11.20
C SER A 59 11.86 -5.75 -10.19
N ARG A 60 11.75 -6.09 -8.90
CA ARG A 60 11.90 -5.08 -7.85
C ARG A 60 13.35 -4.61 -7.82
N PHE A 61 13.54 -3.29 -7.83
CA PHE A 61 14.88 -2.70 -7.67
C PHE A 61 15.47 -3.13 -6.33
N LYS A 62 16.66 -3.72 -6.38
CA LYS A 62 17.33 -4.27 -5.19
C LYS A 62 18.10 -3.16 -4.47
N THR A 63 17.60 -2.80 -3.31
CA THR A 63 18.26 -1.93 -2.35
C THR A 63 19.03 -2.75 -1.30
N VAL A 64 19.87 -2.09 -0.52
CA VAL A 64 20.54 -2.75 0.63
C VAL A 64 19.54 -2.97 1.77
N SER A 65 19.72 -4.02 2.55
CA SER A 65 18.91 -4.27 3.74
C SER A 65 19.33 -3.37 4.91
N LYS A 66 18.37 -2.66 5.51
CA LYS A 66 18.57 -1.82 6.71
C LYS A 66 17.45 -2.06 7.70
N LEU A 67 17.75 -2.74 8.80
CA LEU A 67 16.74 -3.26 9.73
C LEU A 67 15.71 -4.11 8.96
N ASN A 68 14.45 -3.66 8.96
CA ASN A 68 13.33 -4.29 8.24
C ASN A 68 12.98 -3.59 6.91
N ILE A 69 13.87 -2.76 6.34
CA ILE A 69 13.65 -2.00 5.10
C ILE A 69 14.63 -2.43 4.02
N GLY A 70 14.15 -2.49 2.79
CA GLY A 70 14.98 -2.79 1.59
C GLY A 70 15.21 -4.27 1.34
N SER A 71 15.99 -4.60 0.32
CA SER A 71 16.27 -5.97 -0.11
C SER A 71 14.99 -6.81 -0.29
N ASN A 72 14.89 -7.95 0.38
CA ASN A 72 13.75 -8.86 0.32
C ASN A 72 12.69 -8.59 1.40
N HIS A 73 12.84 -7.54 2.21
CA HIS A 73 11.83 -7.20 3.21
C HIS A 73 10.53 -6.72 2.53
N PRO A 74 9.36 -7.01 3.13
CA PRO A 74 8.11 -6.37 2.72
C PRO A 74 8.23 -4.86 2.79
N ALA A 75 7.56 -4.15 1.89
CA ALA A 75 7.55 -2.69 1.92
C ALA A 75 6.94 -2.17 3.22
N VAL A 76 7.61 -1.18 3.83
CA VAL A 76 7.19 -0.64 5.13
C VAL A 76 6.11 0.43 5.00
N VAL A 77 5.33 0.60 6.06
CA VAL A 77 4.36 1.69 6.21
C VAL A 77 4.85 2.63 7.31
N VAL A 78 4.97 3.92 6.95
CA VAL A 78 5.23 5.01 7.90
C VAL A 78 3.94 5.77 8.14
N ALA A 79 3.47 5.83 9.37
CA ALA A 79 2.34 6.66 9.77
C ALA A 79 2.80 8.09 10.10
N ASP A 80 1.93 9.08 9.92
CA ASP A 80 2.20 10.47 10.26
C ASP A 80 1.38 10.93 11.47
N PHE A 81 2.06 11.22 12.56
CA PHE A 81 1.49 11.80 13.77
C PHE A 81 2.03 13.21 14.04
N SER A 82 2.80 13.82 13.12
CA SER A 82 3.41 15.13 13.30
C SER A 82 2.39 16.26 13.50
N PHE A 83 1.15 16.07 13.02
CA PHE A 83 0.05 17.02 13.19
C PHE A 83 -0.72 16.87 14.50
N LYS A 84 -0.39 15.84 15.31
CA LYS A 84 -1.07 15.59 16.58
C LYS A 84 -0.51 16.50 17.66
N LYS A 85 -1.42 17.09 18.43
CA LYS A 85 -1.05 17.87 19.63
C LYS A 85 -0.59 16.98 20.77
N GLU A 86 -1.16 15.78 20.86
CA GLU A 86 -0.88 14.79 21.89
C GLU A 86 -0.87 13.39 21.28
N ILE A 87 0.10 12.59 21.67
CA ILE A 87 0.24 11.19 21.26
C ILE A 87 0.13 10.31 22.50
N ASN A 88 -0.85 9.41 22.49
CA ASN A 88 -1.14 8.51 23.60
C ASN A 88 -1.42 7.08 23.09
N TYR A 89 -1.69 6.15 24.01
CA TYR A 89 -2.01 4.75 23.65
C TYR A 89 -3.10 4.60 22.61
N ASN A 90 -4.16 5.44 22.66
CA ASN A 90 -5.25 5.40 21.68
C ASN A 90 -4.82 5.86 20.29
N SER A 91 -3.83 6.75 20.21
CA SER A 91 -3.25 7.15 18.91
C SER A 91 -2.65 5.94 18.19
N PHE A 92 -1.96 5.08 18.91
CA PHE A 92 -1.34 3.87 18.37
C PHE A 92 -2.37 2.82 17.93
N LYS A 93 -3.57 2.80 18.52
CA LYS A 93 -4.66 1.93 18.06
C LYS A 93 -5.03 2.20 16.60
N SER A 94 -4.99 3.45 16.16
CA SER A 94 -5.30 3.82 14.77
C SER A 94 -4.31 3.27 13.75
N ILE A 95 -3.10 2.91 14.17
CA ILE A 95 -2.01 2.38 13.34
C ILE A 95 -1.68 0.92 13.65
N GLY A 96 -2.64 0.19 14.22
CA GLY A 96 -2.58 -1.25 14.38
C GLY A 96 -1.99 -1.78 15.69
N TYR A 97 -1.79 -0.92 16.70
CA TYR A 97 -1.28 -1.31 18.01
C TYR A 97 -2.31 -1.04 19.10
N ASN A 98 -2.84 -2.07 19.72
CA ASN A 98 -3.85 -1.95 20.76
C ASN A 98 -3.26 -2.29 22.14
N TYR A 99 -3.19 -1.30 23.03
CA TYR A 99 -2.69 -1.49 24.39
C TYR A 99 -3.80 -1.97 25.33
N SER A 100 -3.57 -3.09 25.99
CA SER A 100 -4.46 -3.61 27.03
C SER A 100 -3.94 -3.18 28.41
N THR A 101 -4.61 -2.23 29.05
CA THR A 101 -4.29 -1.79 30.41
C THR A 101 -4.44 -2.91 31.43
N LYS A 102 -5.36 -3.86 31.20
CA LYS A 102 -5.59 -5.00 32.10
C LYS A 102 -4.44 -6.00 32.09
N LEU A 103 -3.79 -6.19 30.94
CA LEU A 103 -2.72 -7.17 30.75
C LEU A 103 -1.33 -6.53 30.70
N ASP A 104 -1.28 -5.19 30.73
CA ASP A 104 -0.06 -4.40 30.53
C ASP A 104 0.73 -4.87 29.28
N LYS A 105 0.00 -5.03 28.16
CA LYS A 105 0.54 -5.58 26.92
C LYS A 105 -0.03 -4.90 25.68
N TRP A 106 0.82 -4.82 24.67
CA TRP A 106 0.44 -4.44 23.33
C TRP A 106 -0.03 -5.66 22.51
N HIS A 107 -1.16 -5.52 21.85
CA HIS A 107 -1.62 -6.43 20.81
C HIS A 107 -1.31 -5.79 19.46
N ILE A 108 -0.59 -6.53 18.63
CA ILE A 108 -0.14 -6.08 17.31
C ILE A 108 -1.08 -6.68 16.26
N GLY A 109 -1.79 -5.83 15.53
CA GLY A 109 -2.71 -6.25 14.48
C GLY A 109 -2.00 -6.40 13.12
N ASP A 110 -2.71 -6.99 12.15
CA ASP A 110 -2.20 -7.20 10.78
C ASP A 110 -1.88 -5.92 10.02
N LEU A 111 -2.49 -4.80 10.41
CA LEU A 111 -2.25 -3.46 9.86
C LEU A 111 -1.35 -2.62 10.77
N ALA A 112 -0.47 -3.25 11.55
CA ALA A 112 0.50 -2.52 12.37
C ALA A 112 1.56 -1.87 11.49
N CYS A 113 1.72 -0.54 11.60
CA CYS A 113 2.76 0.21 10.92
C CYS A 113 4.15 -0.21 11.40
N ASP A 114 5.14 -0.04 10.52
CA ASP A 114 6.53 -0.33 10.86
C ASP A 114 7.20 0.87 11.53
N TYR A 115 6.81 2.07 11.13
CA TYR A 115 7.33 3.34 11.65
C TYR A 115 6.21 4.35 11.86
N VAL A 116 6.46 5.31 12.76
CA VAL A 116 5.61 6.49 12.93
C VAL A 116 6.47 7.74 13.04
N PHE A 117 6.17 8.74 12.22
CA PHE A 117 6.77 10.07 12.31
C PHE A 117 5.94 10.93 13.28
N VAL A 118 6.58 11.38 14.35
CA VAL A 118 5.95 12.15 15.43
C VAL A 118 6.36 13.62 15.43
N GLY A 119 7.24 14.02 14.51
CA GLY A 119 7.72 15.40 14.44
C GLY A 119 8.46 15.79 15.73
N ASN A 120 7.95 16.84 16.40
CA ASN A 120 8.50 17.35 17.66
C ASN A 120 7.76 16.84 18.90
N ALA A 121 6.72 16.01 18.74
CA ALA A 121 5.96 15.52 19.87
C ALA A 121 6.79 14.59 20.75
N GLU A 122 6.48 14.56 22.05
CA GLU A 122 7.06 13.61 23.00
C GLU A 122 6.19 12.37 23.13
N ILE A 123 6.84 11.24 23.35
CA ILE A 123 6.18 9.99 23.74
C ILE A 123 6.71 9.67 25.15
N ASP A 124 5.83 9.74 26.13
CA ASP A 124 6.12 9.57 27.56
C ASP A 124 5.76 8.16 28.09
N PHE A 125 5.41 7.25 27.19
CA PHE A 125 5.09 5.86 27.51
C PHE A 125 5.93 4.87 26.71
N GLU A 126 5.98 3.63 27.16
CA GLU A 126 6.71 2.57 26.49
C GLU A 126 5.95 2.10 25.24
N VAL A 127 6.61 2.19 24.08
CA VAL A 127 6.08 1.76 22.78
C VAL A 127 6.49 0.33 22.47
N PRO A 128 5.72 -0.41 21.62
CA PRO A 128 6.11 -1.74 21.19
C PRO A 128 7.48 -1.73 20.48
N GLY A 129 8.33 -2.70 20.79
CA GLY A 129 9.65 -2.79 20.15
C GLY A 129 9.63 -3.05 18.64
N THR A 130 8.45 -3.34 18.09
CA THR A 130 8.23 -3.60 16.64
C THR A 130 7.96 -2.33 15.83
N ILE A 131 7.71 -1.18 16.46
CA ILE A 131 7.51 0.10 15.78
C ILE A 131 8.70 1.03 15.97
N GLY A 132 9.21 1.60 14.89
CA GLY A 132 10.25 2.63 14.92
C GLY A 132 9.66 4.03 15.05
N ILE A 133 10.18 4.82 16.01
CA ILE A 133 9.74 6.22 16.16
C ILE A 133 10.70 7.13 15.41
N ILE A 134 10.15 7.96 14.54
CA ILE A 134 10.88 8.95 13.75
C ILE A 134 10.57 10.34 14.31
N TYR A 135 11.58 11.09 14.66
CA TYR A 135 11.50 12.48 15.16
C TYR A 135 12.02 13.45 14.12
N SER A 136 11.60 14.71 14.16
CA SER A 136 12.30 15.79 13.44
C SER A 136 13.75 15.86 13.93
N TYR A 137 14.67 16.25 13.05
CA TYR A 137 16.12 16.22 13.34
C TYR A 137 16.49 16.97 14.61
N ASN A 138 15.97 18.21 14.78
CA ASN A 138 16.24 19.00 15.97
C ASN A 138 15.72 18.37 17.27
N LYS A 139 14.54 17.74 17.21
CA LYS A 139 13.99 17.01 18.36
C LYS A 139 14.86 15.80 18.69
N TRP A 140 15.26 15.04 17.67
CA TRP A 140 16.14 13.89 17.84
C TRP A 140 17.48 14.27 18.44
N LEU A 141 18.11 15.38 18.02
CA LEU A 141 19.37 15.88 18.59
C LEU A 141 19.28 16.09 20.10
N SER A 142 18.13 16.50 20.64
CA SER A 142 17.95 16.80 22.05
C SER A 142 17.97 15.56 22.96
N HIS A 143 17.60 14.37 22.46
CA HIS A 143 17.51 13.15 23.28
C HIS A 143 18.11 11.90 22.66
N GLN A 144 18.39 11.91 21.35
CA GLN A 144 18.95 10.81 20.54
C GLN A 144 18.21 9.46 20.66
N LYS A 145 16.90 9.51 20.98
CA LYS A 145 16.01 8.33 20.99
C LYS A 145 15.34 8.19 19.62
N GLY A 146 15.00 6.95 19.23
CA GLY A 146 14.39 6.68 17.93
C GLY A 146 15.32 7.03 16.76
N TYR A 147 14.74 7.57 15.68
CA TYR A 147 15.44 7.86 14.43
C TYR A 147 15.17 9.29 13.98
N PRO A 148 16.16 10.00 13.40
CA PRO A 148 15.96 11.35 12.86
C PRO A 148 15.36 11.32 11.47
N LEU A 149 14.45 12.27 11.18
CA LEU A 149 14.11 12.71 9.82
C LEU A 149 14.93 13.97 9.54
N ILE A 150 15.82 13.89 8.56
CA ILE A 150 16.87 14.88 8.30
C ILE A 150 16.60 15.55 6.95
N SER A 151 16.77 16.86 6.84
CA SER A 151 16.80 17.60 5.58
C SER A 151 18.13 17.38 4.85
N VAL A 152 18.17 17.69 3.54
CA VAL A 152 19.43 17.58 2.76
C VAL A 152 20.49 18.55 3.28
N SER A 153 20.11 19.77 3.64
CA SER A 153 21.04 20.76 4.23
C SER A 153 21.67 20.24 5.52
N ASP A 154 20.82 19.80 6.47
CA ASP A 154 21.33 19.23 7.73
C ASP A 154 22.19 17.99 7.51
N TYR A 155 21.80 17.12 6.54
CA TYR A 155 22.55 15.93 6.23
C TYR A 155 23.93 16.20 5.66
N LEU A 156 24.06 17.25 4.83
CA LEU A 156 25.36 17.65 4.23
C LEU A 156 26.25 18.41 5.22
N GLU A 157 25.68 19.31 6.01
CA GLU A 157 26.41 20.24 6.89
C GLU A 157 26.75 19.61 8.25
N ASN A 158 25.87 18.76 8.77
CA ASN A 158 26.03 18.22 10.11
C ASN A 158 26.68 16.82 10.13
N ASN A 159 27.59 16.62 11.08
CA ASN A 159 28.23 15.34 11.30
C ASN A 159 27.51 14.45 12.33
N THR A 160 26.46 14.95 12.98
CA THR A 160 25.73 14.21 14.00
C THR A 160 24.63 13.39 13.37
N LEU A 161 24.93 12.15 13.01
CA LEU A 161 23.99 11.19 12.44
C LEU A 161 23.76 10.04 13.42
N SER A 162 22.56 9.45 13.33
CA SER A 162 22.27 8.23 14.10
C SER A 162 23.12 7.07 13.60
N LYS A 163 23.76 6.35 14.55
CA LYS A 163 24.52 5.14 14.24
C LYS A 163 23.63 3.97 13.80
N LYS A 164 22.32 4.01 14.14
CA LYS A 164 21.36 2.96 13.80
C LYS A 164 20.75 3.18 12.42
N LEU A 165 20.01 4.27 12.27
CA LEU A 165 19.27 4.58 11.06
C LEU A 165 18.98 6.08 10.98
N ASN A 166 19.03 6.64 9.76
CA ASN A 166 18.70 8.02 9.43
C ASN A 166 17.69 8.03 8.29
N PHE A 167 16.64 8.81 8.40
CA PHE A 167 15.69 9.04 7.32
C PHE A 167 16.03 10.38 6.69
N LEU A 168 16.46 10.37 5.44
CA LEU A 168 16.81 11.56 4.67
C LEU A 168 15.65 11.93 3.75
N HIS A 169 15.05 13.09 3.98
CA HIS A 169 13.99 13.61 3.12
C HIS A 169 14.58 14.47 2.01
N LEU A 170 14.23 14.14 0.75
CA LEU A 170 14.70 14.86 -0.43
C LEU A 170 13.68 14.83 -1.57
N CYS A 171 13.80 15.79 -2.49
CA CYS A 171 13.13 15.84 -3.78
C CYS A 171 14.15 15.87 -4.93
N LEU A 172 13.67 15.92 -6.17
CA LEU A 172 14.55 15.87 -7.34
C LEU A 172 15.56 17.03 -7.37
N ASP A 173 15.13 18.23 -6.99
CA ASP A 173 15.97 19.45 -7.01
C ASP A 173 17.11 19.40 -5.98
N ASP A 174 17.01 18.54 -4.98
CA ASP A 174 18.05 18.38 -3.94
C ASP A 174 19.26 17.56 -4.43
N LEU A 175 19.14 16.85 -5.57
CA LEU A 175 20.24 16.02 -6.08
C LEU A 175 21.41 16.86 -6.54
N SER A 176 22.51 16.77 -5.79
CA SER A 176 23.79 17.37 -6.10
C SER A 176 24.89 16.30 -6.14
N GLU A 177 26.01 16.58 -6.80
CA GLU A 177 27.16 15.67 -6.81
C GLU A 177 27.65 15.36 -5.40
N GLN A 178 27.60 16.36 -4.50
CA GLN A 178 27.99 16.19 -3.10
C GLN A 178 27.05 15.22 -2.36
N LEU A 179 25.72 15.36 -2.56
CA LEU A 179 24.74 14.46 -1.96
C LEU A 179 24.91 13.03 -2.50
N ILE A 180 25.05 12.88 -3.81
CA ILE A 180 25.28 11.61 -4.48
C ILE A 180 26.52 10.91 -3.93
N ALA A 181 27.63 11.64 -3.80
CA ALA A 181 28.87 11.09 -3.24
C ALA A 181 28.69 10.62 -1.80
N LYS A 182 27.99 11.41 -0.96
CA LYS A 182 27.73 11.06 0.44
C LYS A 182 26.79 9.86 0.57
N LEU A 183 25.75 9.74 -0.28
CA LEU A 183 24.81 8.61 -0.28
C LEU A 183 25.51 7.30 -0.69
N LYS A 184 26.43 7.31 -1.65
CA LYS A 184 27.17 6.12 -2.09
C LYS A 184 27.96 5.44 -0.96
N ILE A 185 28.43 6.21 0.01
CA ILE A 185 29.19 5.70 1.16
C ILE A 185 28.35 5.54 2.42
N SER A 186 27.12 6.03 2.41
CA SER A 186 26.24 6.00 3.59
C SER A 186 25.66 4.61 3.80
N VAL A 187 25.99 4.03 4.94
CA VAL A 187 25.53 2.66 5.29
C VAL A 187 24.21 2.62 6.06
N ASN A 188 23.77 3.73 6.66
CA ASN A 188 22.62 3.77 7.60
C ASN A 188 21.60 4.84 7.22
N THR A 189 21.42 5.11 5.93
CA THR A 189 20.45 6.12 5.46
C THR A 189 19.38 5.47 4.61
N ILE A 190 18.13 5.76 4.97
CA ILE A 190 16.92 5.50 4.20
C ILE A 190 16.52 6.81 3.53
N ILE A 191 16.22 6.76 2.26
CA ILE A 191 15.76 7.93 1.51
C ILE A 191 14.25 8.01 1.57
N ILE A 192 13.69 9.17 1.94
CA ILE A 192 12.27 9.49 1.81
C ILE A 192 12.15 10.48 0.66
N ILE A 193 11.54 10.06 -0.44
CA ILE A 193 11.36 10.91 -1.61
C ILE A 193 10.01 11.62 -1.59
N SER A 194 10.05 12.93 -1.81
CA SER A 194 8.86 13.76 -2.06
C SER A 194 8.90 14.35 -3.47
N ALA A 195 7.89 15.13 -3.82
CA ALA A 195 7.79 15.79 -5.11
C ALA A 195 7.14 17.16 -4.94
N ASN A 196 7.65 18.14 -5.65
CA ASN A 196 7.14 19.51 -5.72
C ASN A 196 6.34 19.76 -7.02
N HIS A 197 6.55 18.92 -8.03
CA HIS A 197 5.91 19.06 -9.32
C HIS A 197 4.45 18.59 -9.30
N ILE A 198 3.59 19.22 -10.11
CA ILE A 198 2.17 18.84 -10.21
C ILE A 198 1.99 17.39 -10.68
N ASN A 199 2.84 16.92 -11.62
CA ASN A 199 2.94 15.50 -11.97
C ASN A 199 3.97 14.84 -11.04
N THR A 200 3.55 14.63 -9.81
CA THR A 200 4.38 14.11 -8.73
C THR A 200 4.96 12.73 -9.01
N ARG A 201 4.19 11.86 -9.67
CA ARG A 201 4.66 10.52 -10.06
C ARG A 201 5.82 10.60 -11.06
N ALA A 202 5.72 11.47 -12.07
CA ALA A 202 6.78 11.63 -13.06
C ALA A 202 8.08 12.15 -12.42
N GLU A 203 7.99 13.14 -11.51
CA GLU A 203 9.13 13.65 -10.78
C GLU A 203 9.78 12.58 -9.88
N GLN A 204 8.98 11.85 -9.10
CA GLN A 204 9.50 10.78 -8.24
C GLN A 204 10.09 9.62 -9.06
N ARG A 205 9.46 9.26 -10.20
CA ARG A 205 10.04 8.27 -11.13
C ARG A 205 11.38 8.76 -11.66
N ARG A 206 11.48 10.03 -12.08
CA ARG A 206 12.75 10.65 -12.50
C ARG A 206 13.81 10.54 -11.40
N LEU A 207 13.44 10.86 -10.16
CA LEU A 207 14.35 10.75 -9.02
C LEU A 207 14.85 9.32 -8.81
N PHE A 208 13.97 8.31 -8.91
CA PHE A 208 14.39 6.90 -8.86
C PHE A 208 15.41 6.56 -9.96
N MET A 209 15.18 7.02 -11.20
CA MET A 209 16.12 6.77 -12.30
C MET A 209 17.49 7.39 -12.03
N GLU A 210 17.53 8.61 -11.47
CA GLU A 210 18.79 9.26 -11.08
C GLU A 210 19.51 8.47 -9.97
N LEU A 211 18.78 8.01 -8.94
CA LEU A 211 19.37 7.18 -7.89
C LEU A 211 19.96 5.88 -8.45
N ILE A 212 19.25 5.18 -9.32
CA ILE A 212 19.68 3.92 -9.93
C ILE A 212 20.87 4.15 -10.85
N ASN A 213 20.81 5.15 -11.74
CA ASN A 213 21.90 5.47 -12.68
C ASN A 213 23.20 5.86 -11.94
N ASN A 214 23.05 6.49 -10.79
CA ASN A 214 24.16 6.81 -9.90
C ASN A 214 24.63 5.67 -8.99
N LYS A 215 24.01 4.47 -9.11
CA LYS A 215 24.30 3.28 -8.28
C LYS A 215 24.08 3.52 -6.78
N ILE A 216 23.09 4.31 -6.43
CA ILE A 216 22.66 4.53 -5.05
C ILE A 216 21.65 3.44 -4.71
N ASN A 217 22.04 2.53 -3.81
CA ASN A 217 21.27 1.36 -3.42
C ASN A 217 20.63 1.50 -2.03
N ASN A 218 20.53 2.72 -1.51
CA ASN A 218 19.82 3.00 -0.26
C ASN A 218 18.33 2.65 -0.42
N PRO A 219 17.68 2.08 0.61
CA PRO A 219 16.24 1.88 0.57
C PRO A 219 15.49 3.20 0.42
N VAL A 220 14.36 3.17 -0.32
CA VAL A 220 13.60 4.35 -0.65
C VAL A 220 12.15 4.20 -0.23
N ILE A 221 11.63 5.15 0.55
CA ILE A 221 10.24 5.27 0.95
C ILE A 221 9.59 6.40 0.15
N ILE A 222 8.45 6.13 -0.47
CA ILE A 222 7.70 7.09 -1.28
C ILE A 222 6.81 7.92 -0.35
N HIS A 223 7.06 9.24 -0.29
CA HIS A 223 6.25 10.16 0.51
C HIS A 223 5.27 10.95 -0.35
N ARG A 224 4.03 11.05 0.13
CA ARG A 224 2.99 11.91 -0.44
C ARG A 224 2.25 12.64 0.66
N HIS A 225 2.04 13.94 0.45
CA HIS A 225 1.21 14.77 1.33
C HIS A 225 -0.08 15.16 0.60
N TYR A 226 -1.22 14.96 1.25
CA TYR A 226 -2.54 15.33 0.76
C TYR A 226 -3.24 16.25 1.74
N HIS A 227 -3.99 17.21 1.23
CA HIS A 227 -4.72 18.15 2.06
C HIS A 227 -6.16 18.30 1.55
N SER A 228 -7.14 18.25 2.46
CA SER A 228 -8.57 18.50 2.19
C SER A 228 -9.17 17.70 1.03
N LEU A 229 -8.73 16.45 0.84
CA LEU A 229 -9.32 15.51 -0.10
C LEU A 229 -10.40 14.65 0.57
N SER A 230 -11.40 14.24 -0.21
CA SER A 230 -12.28 13.15 0.22
C SER A 230 -11.47 11.86 0.38
N LYS A 231 -11.91 10.96 1.23
CA LYS A 231 -11.28 9.64 1.42
C LYS A 231 -11.16 8.86 0.10
N ALA A 232 -12.20 8.91 -0.74
CA ALA A 232 -12.19 8.25 -2.04
C ALA A 232 -11.14 8.84 -2.98
N SER A 233 -11.06 10.19 -3.06
CA SER A 233 -10.04 10.88 -3.85
C SER A 233 -8.63 10.60 -3.33
N LEU A 234 -8.40 10.61 -2.02
CA LEU A 234 -7.12 10.28 -1.42
C LEU A 234 -6.70 8.84 -1.76
N GLN A 235 -7.61 7.87 -1.63
CA GLN A 235 -7.35 6.48 -1.98
C GLN A 235 -7.00 6.32 -3.46
N MET A 236 -7.74 6.99 -4.35
CA MET A 236 -7.49 6.96 -5.78
C MET A 236 -6.13 7.60 -6.12
N ASN A 237 -5.90 8.83 -5.67
CA ASN A 237 -4.65 9.56 -5.94
C ASN A 237 -3.44 8.81 -5.41
N GLY A 238 -3.48 8.35 -4.16
CA GLY A 238 -2.40 7.55 -3.57
C GLY A 238 -2.14 6.25 -4.31
N SER A 239 -3.20 5.57 -4.77
CA SER A 239 -3.07 4.35 -5.59
C SER A 239 -2.43 4.63 -6.94
N ILE A 240 -2.75 5.76 -7.58
CA ILE A 240 -2.16 6.16 -8.86
C ILE A 240 -0.71 6.59 -8.67
N GLU A 241 -0.44 7.49 -7.72
CA GLU A 241 0.87 8.13 -7.56
C GLU A 241 1.90 7.18 -6.94
N ILE A 242 1.55 6.51 -5.85
CA ILE A 242 2.46 5.59 -5.14
C ILE A 242 2.39 4.19 -5.74
N GLY A 243 1.17 3.69 -5.96
CA GLY A 243 0.95 2.31 -6.43
C GLY A 243 1.58 2.05 -7.78
N SER A 244 1.60 3.04 -8.71
CA SER A 244 2.25 2.90 -10.00
C SER A 244 3.76 2.75 -9.91
N LEU A 245 4.42 3.48 -9.00
CA LEU A 245 5.87 3.34 -8.77
C LEU A 245 6.21 1.97 -8.18
N LEU A 246 5.38 1.49 -7.25
CA LEU A 246 5.53 0.14 -6.71
C LEU A 246 5.33 -0.95 -7.76
N LEU A 247 4.40 -0.76 -8.72
CA LEU A 247 4.20 -1.67 -9.86
C LEU A 247 5.39 -1.66 -10.83
N ASP A 248 6.11 -0.56 -10.92
CA ASP A 248 7.37 -0.47 -11.67
C ASP A 248 8.55 -1.13 -10.93
N GLY A 249 8.31 -1.69 -9.75
CA GLY A 249 9.35 -2.30 -8.89
C GLY A 249 10.14 -1.28 -8.07
N LEU A 250 9.66 -0.05 -7.95
CA LEU A 250 10.34 1.06 -7.26
C LEU A 250 9.77 1.27 -5.86
N GLY A 251 10.65 1.44 -4.88
CA GLY A 251 10.30 1.75 -3.50
C GLY A 251 10.26 0.56 -2.54
N ASP A 252 10.68 0.84 -1.31
CA ASP A 252 10.75 -0.10 -0.18
C ASP A 252 9.72 0.20 0.90
N GLY A 253 8.87 1.19 0.68
CA GLY A 253 7.82 1.59 1.59
C GLY A 253 7.07 2.81 1.13
N LEU A 254 6.04 3.16 1.89
CA LEU A 254 5.27 4.37 1.67
C LEU A 254 5.08 5.14 2.97
N PHE A 255 4.95 6.47 2.82
CA PHE A 255 4.67 7.43 3.86
C PHE A 255 3.59 8.39 3.35
N ILE A 256 2.39 8.30 3.89
CA ILE A 256 1.29 9.17 3.49
C ILE A 256 0.96 10.11 4.63
N SER A 257 1.14 11.41 4.39
CA SER A 257 0.66 12.49 5.24
C SER A 257 -0.67 13.02 4.70
N ALA A 258 -1.69 13.14 5.55
CA ALA A 258 -3.01 13.57 5.11
C ALA A 258 -3.68 14.47 6.13
N GLU A 259 -3.84 15.76 5.77
CA GLU A 259 -4.52 16.73 6.60
C GLU A 259 -5.98 16.92 6.15
N LYS A 260 -6.93 16.85 7.08
CA LYS A 260 -8.37 17.08 6.81
C LYS A 260 -8.96 16.17 5.71
N CYS A 261 -8.44 14.96 5.56
CA CYS A 261 -8.88 14.02 4.54
C CYS A 261 -9.72 12.87 5.14
N CYS A 262 -9.18 12.20 6.14
CA CYS A 262 -9.82 11.06 6.80
C CYS A 262 -9.18 10.83 8.18
N SER A 263 -9.70 9.86 8.94
CA SER A 263 -9.08 9.45 10.22
C SER A 263 -7.76 8.70 10.00
N ASP A 264 -6.88 8.70 11.01
CA ASP A 264 -5.62 7.97 10.94
C ASP A 264 -5.80 6.47 10.68
N ALA A 265 -6.86 5.86 11.25
CA ALA A 265 -7.16 4.45 11.03
C ALA A 265 -7.56 4.17 9.57
N GLU A 266 -8.28 5.09 8.93
CA GLU A 266 -8.62 5.00 7.51
C GLU A 266 -7.40 5.22 6.64
N LEU A 267 -6.56 6.20 6.98
CA LEU A 267 -5.31 6.48 6.28
C LEU A 267 -4.37 5.26 6.33
N ASN A 268 -4.22 4.67 7.50
CA ASN A 268 -3.43 3.45 7.70
C ASN A 268 -3.96 2.30 6.83
N LYS A 269 -5.28 2.10 6.81
CA LYS A 269 -5.93 1.09 5.95
C LYS A 269 -5.70 1.36 4.46
N ILE A 270 -5.73 2.63 4.03
CA ILE A 270 -5.42 3.02 2.64
C ILE A 270 -3.97 2.67 2.30
N ALA A 271 -3.02 3.00 3.17
CA ALA A 271 -1.60 2.68 2.98
C ALA A 271 -1.37 1.17 2.75
N PHE A 272 -1.90 0.32 3.62
CA PHE A 272 -1.82 -1.13 3.45
C PHE A 272 -2.56 -1.64 2.21
N ASN A 273 -3.69 -1.03 1.84
CA ASN A 273 -4.43 -1.40 0.63
C ASN A 273 -3.63 -1.07 -0.66
N ILE A 274 -2.90 0.05 -0.68
CA ILE A 274 -2.01 0.40 -1.81
C ILE A 274 -0.92 -0.65 -1.96
N LEU A 275 -0.25 -1.04 -0.87
CA LEU A 275 0.79 -2.08 -0.89
C LEU A 275 0.23 -3.43 -1.34
N GLN A 276 -0.95 -3.81 -0.86
CA GLN A 276 -1.59 -5.06 -1.27
C GLN A 276 -2.06 -5.02 -2.73
N GLY A 277 -2.63 -3.89 -3.19
CA GLY A 277 -3.02 -3.72 -4.58
C GLY A 277 -1.85 -3.79 -5.55
N ALA A 278 -0.68 -3.33 -5.13
CA ALA A 278 0.59 -3.48 -5.86
C ALA A 278 1.26 -4.86 -5.64
N ARG A 279 0.70 -5.74 -4.82
CA ARG A 279 1.25 -7.07 -4.45
C ARG A 279 2.64 -7.02 -3.80
N ILE A 280 2.99 -5.92 -3.17
CA ILE A 280 4.29 -5.72 -2.50
C ILE A 280 4.26 -6.17 -1.04
N ARG A 281 3.09 -6.04 -0.38
CA ARG A 281 2.86 -6.53 0.98
C ARG A 281 1.42 -7.02 1.12
N ILE A 282 1.25 -8.27 1.49
CA ILE A 282 -0.07 -8.87 1.70
C ILE A 282 -0.43 -8.79 3.17
N SER A 283 -1.56 -8.20 3.49
CA SER A 283 -2.02 -7.95 4.87
C SER A 283 -3.37 -8.61 5.21
N LYS A 284 -4.11 -9.09 4.21
CA LYS A 284 -5.42 -9.71 4.35
C LYS A 284 -5.70 -10.66 3.20
N THR A 285 -6.84 -11.35 3.25
CA THR A 285 -7.36 -12.16 2.13
C THR A 285 -7.58 -11.30 0.88
N GLU A 286 -7.18 -11.80 -0.28
CA GLU A 286 -7.49 -11.21 -1.59
C GLU A 286 -8.79 -11.82 -2.13
N TYR A 287 -9.65 -10.97 -2.70
CA TYR A 287 -10.90 -11.40 -3.31
C TYR A 287 -10.94 -11.07 -4.78
N ILE A 288 -11.23 -12.06 -5.61
CA ILE A 288 -11.43 -11.92 -7.05
C ILE A 288 -12.92 -12.10 -7.31
N SER A 289 -13.62 -11.00 -7.60
CA SER A 289 -15.06 -11.05 -7.90
C SER A 289 -15.30 -10.63 -9.33
N CYS A 290 -16.23 -11.31 -10.03
CA CYS A 290 -16.69 -10.83 -11.33
C CYS A 290 -17.62 -9.62 -11.16
N PRO A 291 -17.71 -8.72 -12.16
CA PRO A 291 -18.77 -7.73 -12.19
C PRO A 291 -20.10 -8.45 -12.43
N SER A 292 -21.14 -8.10 -11.67
CA SER A 292 -22.47 -8.69 -11.84
C SER A 292 -22.98 -8.52 -13.28
N CYS A 293 -23.57 -9.56 -13.84
CA CYS A 293 -24.19 -9.52 -15.17
C CYS A 293 -25.48 -10.35 -15.19
N GLY A 294 -26.24 -10.32 -16.29
CA GLY A 294 -27.50 -11.06 -16.41
C GLY A 294 -27.41 -12.58 -16.24
N ARG A 295 -26.19 -13.14 -16.18
CA ARG A 295 -25.94 -14.58 -15.91
C ARG A 295 -25.66 -14.90 -14.46
N THR A 296 -25.63 -13.89 -13.58
CA THR A 296 -25.37 -14.08 -12.14
C THR A 296 -26.50 -14.89 -11.51
N GLN A 297 -26.18 -15.94 -10.76
CA GLN A 297 -27.12 -16.93 -10.25
C GLN A 297 -27.56 -16.66 -8.79
N PHE A 298 -26.96 -15.68 -8.13
CA PHE A 298 -27.24 -15.29 -6.74
C PHE A 298 -26.89 -13.83 -6.51
N ASP A 299 -27.27 -13.25 -5.37
CA ASP A 299 -26.89 -11.90 -4.98
C ASP A 299 -25.37 -11.83 -4.69
N LEU A 300 -24.62 -11.42 -5.72
CA LEU A 300 -23.15 -11.43 -5.71
C LEU A 300 -22.59 -10.45 -4.67
N GLU A 301 -23.17 -9.25 -4.55
CA GLU A 301 -22.71 -8.21 -3.62
C GLU A 301 -22.83 -8.67 -2.17
N LYS A 302 -24.04 -9.10 -1.75
CA LYS A 302 -24.28 -9.61 -0.40
C LYS A 302 -23.47 -10.85 -0.08
N THR A 303 -23.31 -11.76 -1.05
CA THR A 303 -22.51 -12.98 -0.86
C THR A 303 -21.05 -12.64 -0.67
N THR A 304 -20.50 -11.75 -1.49
CA THR A 304 -19.13 -11.27 -1.37
C THR A 304 -18.89 -10.62 -0.01
N GLN A 305 -19.83 -9.80 0.47
CA GLN A 305 -19.72 -9.18 1.79
C GLN A 305 -19.70 -10.23 2.91
N LYS A 306 -20.61 -11.22 2.89
CA LYS A 306 -20.65 -12.30 3.90
C LYS A 306 -19.37 -13.13 3.92
N ILE A 307 -18.83 -13.47 2.75
CA ILE A 307 -17.57 -14.20 2.63
C ILE A 307 -16.43 -13.37 3.23
N ARG A 308 -16.34 -12.08 2.87
CA ARG A 308 -15.33 -11.16 3.41
C ARG A 308 -15.38 -11.06 4.93
N GLU A 309 -16.56 -10.90 5.52
CA GLU A 309 -16.74 -10.79 6.98
C GLU A 309 -16.19 -12.01 7.73
N LYS A 310 -16.23 -13.20 7.11
CA LYS A 310 -15.77 -14.45 7.72
C LYS A 310 -14.36 -14.87 7.40
N THR A 311 -13.75 -14.31 6.35
CA THR A 311 -12.46 -14.80 5.82
C THR A 311 -11.38 -13.73 5.68
N THR A 312 -11.64 -12.45 5.98
CA THR A 312 -10.67 -11.34 5.81
C THR A 312 -9.36 -11.57 6.56
N HIS A 313 -9.37 -12.29 7.67
CA HIS A 313 -8.22 -12.61 8.49
C HIS A 313 -7.31 -13.70 7.91
N LEU A 314 -7.75 -14.42 6.87
CA LEU A 314 -6.98 -15.49 6.21
C LEU A 314 -5.93 -14.87 5.28
N LYS A 315 -4.91 -14.31 5.88
CA LYS A 315 -3.86 -13.55 5.20
C LYS A 315 -3.11 -14.39 4.18
N GLY A 316 -3.06 -13.87 2.95
CA GLY A 316 -2.36 -14.53 1.84
C GLY A 316 -3.25 -15.43 0.99
N LEU A 317 -4.44 -15.81 1.45
CA LEU A 317 -5.38 -16.58 0.63
C LEU A 317 -6.06 -15.68 -0.41
N LYS A 318 -6.34 -16.28 -1.57
CA LYS A 318 -7.14 -15.68 -2.65
C LYS A 318 -8.44 -16.44 -2.82
N ILE A 319 -9.57 -15.75 -2.70
CA ILE A 319 -10.90 -16.35 -2.83
C ILE A 319 -11.60 -15.74 -4.05
N GLY A 320 -11.91 -16.58 -5.04
CA GLY A 320 -12.70 -16.24 -6.21
C GLY A 320 -14.19 -16.32 -5.92
N ILE A 321 -14.96 -15.28 -6.24
CA ILE A 321 -16.41 -15.24 -6.05
C ILE A 321 -17.05 -14.88 -7.40
N MET A 322 -17.58 -15.90 -8.08
CA MET A 322 -18.03 -15.80 -9.47
C MET A 322 -19.52 -16.05 -9.58
N GLY A 323 -20.24 -15.11 -10.17
CA GLY A 323 -21.68 -15.17 -10.32
C GLY A 323 -22.19 -16.30 -11.20
N CYS A 324 -21.38 -16.81 -12.15
CA CYS A 324 -21.74 -17.91 -13.03
C CYS A 324 -20.52 -18.74 -13.46
N ILE A 325 -20.80 -19.98 -13.95
CA ILE A 325 -19.78 -20.92 -14.41
C ILE A 325 -19.17 -20.55 -15.77
N VAL A 326 -19.78 -19.69 -16.56
CA VAL A 326 -19.38 -19.44 -17.95
C VAL A 326 -17.96 -18.88 -18.03
N ASN A 327 -17.68 -17.79 -17.31
CA ASN A 327 -16.35 -17.18 -17.26
C ASN A 327 -15.66 -17.40 -15.92
N GLY A 328 -16.43 -17.79 -14.89
CA GLY A 328 -15.95 -17.85 -13.52
C GLY A 328 -14.65 -18.62 -13.31
N PRO A 329 -14.55 -19.89 -13.78
CA PRO A 329 -13.31 -20.67 -13.61
C PRO A 329 -12.08 -20.02 -14.25
N GLY A 330 -12.22 -19.35 -15.40
CA GLY A 330 -11.12 -18.64 -16.06
C GLY A 330 -10.73 -17.36 -15.32
N GLU A 331 -11.72 -16.57 -14.88
CA GLU A 331 -11.49 -15.29 -14.18
C GLU A 331 -10.89 -15.49 -12.76
N MET A 332 -11.10 -16.65 -12.15
CA MET A 332 -10.53 -17.00 -10.83
C MET A 332 -9.33 -17.94 -10.93
N ALA A 333 -8.66 -18.04 -12.08
CA ALA A 333 -7.56 -19.01 -12.28
C ALA A 333 -6.46 -18.94 -11.22
N ASP A 334 -6.21 -17.74 -10.68
CA ASP A 334 -5.22 -17.47 -9.62
C ASP A 334 -5.77 -17.67 -8.19
N ALA A 335 -7.07 -17.98 -8.03
CA ALA A 335 -7.66 -18.15 -6.71
C ALA A 335 -7.26 -19.49 -6.07
N ASP A 336 -7.05 -19.46 -4.76
CA ASP A 336 -6.83 -20.69 -3.97
C ASP A 336 -8.14 -21.44 -3.76
N TYR A 337 -9.24 -20.70 -3.57
CA TYR A 337 -10.59 -21.21 -3.41
C TYR A 337 -11.56 -20.45 -4.31
N GLY A 338 -12.52 -21.16 -4.86
CA GLY A 338 -13.55 -20.60 -5.73
C GLY A 338 -14.97 -20.88 -5.23
N TYR A 339 -15.79 -19.85 -5.26
CA TYR A 339 -17.23 -19.89 -5.02
C TYR A 339 -17.93 -19.47 -6.31
N VAL A 340 -18.53 -20.43 -7.04
CA VAL A 340 -18.98 -20.22 -8.42
C VAL A 340 -20.45 -20.59 -8.56
N GLY A 341 -21.29 -19.66 -9.05
CA GLY A 341 -22.69 -19.91 -9.37
C GLY A 341 -22.83 -20.91 -10.51
N THR A 342 -23.64 -21.96 -10.29
CA THR A 342 -23.87 -23.06 -11.29
C THR A 342 -25.31 -23.20 -11.71
N GLY A 343 -26.25 -22.56 -11.01
CA GLY A 343 -27.67 -22.54 -11.29
C GLY A 343 -28.37 -21.62 -10.28
N TYR A 344 -29.65 -21.41 -10.48
CA TYR A 344 -30.44 -20.53 -9.58
C TYR A 344 -30.30 -20.96 -8.12
N ASN A 345 -29.73 -20.08 -7.29
CA ASN A 345 -29.39 -20.34 -5.89
C ASN A 345 -28.51 -21.59 -5.66
N LYS A 346 -27.76 -22.02 -6.66
CA LYS A 346 -26.80 -23.15 -6.57
C LYS A 346 -25.39 -22.70 -6.86
N VAL A 347 -24.44 -23.25 -6.11
CA VAL A 347 -23.02 -22.93 -6.16
C VAL A 347 -22.19 -24.18 -6.21
N SER A 348 -21.03 -24.11 -6.84
CA SER A 348 -19.99 -25.11 -6.73
C SER A 348 -18.73 -24.51 -6.13
N LEU A 349 -18.01 -25.29 -5.34
CA LEU A 349 -16.76 -24.89 -4.69
C LEU A 349 -15.57 -25.54 -5.35
N TYR A 350 -14.52 -24.75 -5.47
CA TYR A 350 -13.26 -25.12 -6.12
C TYR A 350 -12.09 -24.96 -5.14
N LYS A 351 -11.12 -25.86 -5.24
CA LYS A 351 -9.76 -25.65 -4.74
C LYS A 351 -8.87 -25.41 -5.94
N LYS A 352 -8.32 -24.20 -6.08
CA LYS A 352 -7.69 -23.75 -7.31
C LYS A 352 -8.65 -23.93 -8.49
N GLN A 353 -8.26 -24.64 -9.53
CA GLN A 353 -9.10 -24.94 -10.69
C GLN A 353 -9.87 -26.26 -10.57
N THR A 354 -9.66 -27.03 -9.49
CA THR A 354 -10.31 -28.32 -9.30
C THR A 354 -11.67 -28.15 -8.62
N LEU A 355 -12.70 -28.68 -9.24
CA LEU A 355 -14.04 -28.73 -8.68
C LEU A 355 -14.12 -29.76 -7.54
N VAL A 356 -14.44 -29.31 -6.32
CA VAL A 356 -14.48 -30.17 -5.12
C VAL A 356 -15.92 -30.52 -4.72
N LYS A 357 -16.80 -29.51 -4.67
CA LYS A 357 -18.22 -29.73 -4.29
C LYS A 357 -19.15 -29.10 -5.32
N LYS A 358 -20.21 -29.83 -5.70
CA LYS A 358 -21.17 -29.42 -6.75
C LYS A 358 -22.54 -29.12 -6.18
N ASN A 359 -23.24 -28.17 -6.80
CA ASN A 359 -24.68 -27.92 -6.60
C ASN A 359 -25.13 -27.69 -5.14
N ILE A 360 -24.31 -26.98 -4.36
CA ILE A 360 -24.61 -26.63 -2.98
C ILE A 360 -25.65 -25.48 -2.98
N ASP A 361 -26.61 -25.51 -2.06
CA ASP A 361 -27.53 -24.37 -1.86
C ASP A 361 -26.75 -23.15 -1.35
N THR A 362 -27.06 -21.96 -1.87
CA THR A 362 -26.38 -20.72 -1.47
C THR A 362 -26.45 -20.44 0.03
N LYS A 363 -27.50 -20.92 0.72
CA LYS A 363 -27.66 -20.81 2.17
C LYS A 363 -26.59 -21.56 2.96
N ASP A 364 -26.09 -22.68 2.44
CA ASP A 364 -25.13 -23.56 3.09
C ASP A 364 -23.70 -23.34 2.56
N ALA A 365 -23.57 -22.75 1.37
CA ALA A 365 -22.34 -22.67 0.61
C ALA A 365 -21.21 -21.88 1.30
N LEU A 366 -21.52 -20.89 2.15
CA LEU A 366 -20.51 -20.18 2.95
C LEU A 366 -19.87 -21.12 4.00
N ASN A 367 -20.69 -21.89 4.70
CA ASN A 367 -20.19 -22.85 5.70
C ASN A 367 -19.37 -23.96 5.03
N GLU A 368 -19.81 -24.42 3.86
CA GLU A 368 -19.10 -25.40 3.07
C GLU A 368 -17.77 -24.87 2.52
N LEU A 369 -17.70 -23.58 2.15
CA LEU A 369 -16.44 -22.92 1.77
C LEU A 369 -15.47 -22.85 2.97
N ILE A 370 -15.96 -22.46 4.15
CA ILE A 370 -15.16 -22.42 5.38
C ILE A 370 -14.64 -23.83 5.72
N GLN A 371 -15.52 -24.84 5.62
CA GLN A 371 -15.12 -26.23 5.87
C GLN A 371 -14.07 -26.70 4.85
N LEU A 372 -14.23 -26.35 3.58
CA LEU A 372 -13.24 -26.67 2.54
C LEU A 372 -11.87 -26.03 2.82
N ILE A 373 -11.84 -24.79 3.33
CA ILE A 373 -10.60 -24.13 3.72
C ILE A 373 -9.95 -24.84 4.92
N LYS A 374 -10.76 -25.30 5.92
CA LYS A 374 -10.30 -26.06 7.07
C LYS A 374 -9.76 -27.44 6.70
N ASP A 375 -10.43 -28.13 5.79
CA ASP A 375 -10.06 -29.47 5.32
C ASP A 375 -8.69 -29.49 4.60
N HIS A 376 -8.18 -28.30 4.22
CA HIS A 376 -6.88 -28.12 3.56
C HIS A 376 -5.84 -27.41 4.44
N ASP A 377 -6.08 -27.30 5.74
CA ASP A 377 -5.19 -26.66 6.72
C ASP A 377 -4.85 -25.18 6.44
N ASP A 378 -5.66 -24.52 5.61
CA ASP A 378 -5.51 -23.11 5.25
C ASP A 378 -6.33 -22.16 6.16
N TRP A 379 -7.04 -22.71 7.15
CA TRP A 379 -7.84 -21.92 8.10
C TRP A 379 -7.02 -21.54 9.33
N VAL A 380 -7.11 -20.30 9.70
CA VAL A 380 -6.62 -19.77 10.98
C VAL A 380 -7.80 -19.12 11.69
N ASP A 381 -7.96 -19.28 12.98
CA ASP A 381 -9.02 -18.61 13.73
C ASP A 381 -8.76 -17.11 13.78
N ALA A 382 -9.85 -16.34 13.73
CA ALA A 382 -9.77 -14.87 13.84
C ALA A 382 -9.22 -14.47 15.22
N PRO A 383 -8.36 -13.42 15.30
CA PRO A 383 -7.76 -12.94 16.55
C PRO A 383 -8.76 -12.35 17.53
#